data_33b8177376f0bd39aac45e18ff036822
#
_entry.id   33b8177376f0bd39aac45e18ff036822
#
_cell.length_a   1.000
_cell.length_b   1.000
_cell.length_c   1.000
_cell.angle_alpha   90.00
_cell.angle_beta   90.00
_cell.angle_gamma   90.00
#
_symmetry.space_group_name_H-M   'P 1'
#
loop_
_entity.id
_entity.type
_entity.pdbx_description
1 polymer ?
#
loop_
_entity_poly.entity_id
_entity_poly.type
_entity_poly.pdbx_seq_one_letter_code
_entity_poly.pdbx_strand_id
1 'polypeptide(L)'
;MAKSILIIGGTGAQGSVVVQHLASTGSYELKCITRDTESPQAKELAAIPNVSLLAGGYDEDALTEAIKGMDYVWVNTNGFAMGEQAETHWGIRIFQLSVRAGVKHLVYSGLDSAYRRSGYNPDLRIGHFEGKARVSGKTGMI
;
A
#
# COMPACT_ATOMS: atom_id res chain seq x y z
N MET A 1 -24.62 0.37 -2.35
CA MET A 1 -23.59 -0.67 -2.44
C MET A 1 -22.37 -0.26 -1.59
N ALA A 2 -21.79 -1.22 -0.91
CA ALA A 2 -20.55 -0.96 -0.17
C ALA A 2 -19.45 -0.51 -1.13
N LYS A 3 -18.59 0.40 -0.69
CA LYS A 3 -17.45 0.87 -1.47
C LYS A 3 -16.30 -0.13 -1.34
N SER A 4 -15.55 -0.31 -2.42
CA SER A 4 -14.45 -1.26 -2.47
C SER A 4 -13.12 -0.60 -2.19
N ILE A 5 -12.29 -1.24 -1.36
CA ILE A 5 -10.94 -0.77 -1.02
C ILE A 5 -9.94 -1.87 -1.30
N LEU A 6 -8.93 -1.58 -2.12
CA LEU A 6 -7.75 -2.43 -2.22
C LEU A 6 -6.75 -2.05 -1.13
N ILE A 7 -6.25 -3.04 -0.41
CA ILE A 7 -5.20 -2.88 0.60
C ILE A 7 -3.92 -3.55 0.11
N ILE A 8 -2.87 -2.77 -0.07
CA ILE A 8 -1.52 -3.24 -0.40
C ILE A 8 -0.66 -3.15 0.85
N GLY A 9 -0.14 -4.27 1.32
CA GLY A 9 0.55 -4.37 2.61
C GLY A 9 -0.36 -4.71 3.79
N GLY A 10 -1.53 -5.31 3.53
CA GLY A 10 -2.53 -5.65 4.56
C GLY A 10 -2.08 -6.68 5.60
N THR A 11 -1.12 -7.56 5.28
CA THR A 11 -0.58 -8.54 6.21
C THR A 11 0.51 -7.99 7.15
N GLY A 12 0.97 -6.76 6.92
CA GLY A 12 1.94 -6.10 7.76
C GLY A 12 1.35 -5.53 9.06
N ALA A 13 2.22 -5.07 9.96
CA ALA A 13 1.82 -4.55 11.27
C ALA A 13 0.84 -3.35 11.17
N GLN A 14 1.10 -2.41 10.28
CA GLN A 14 0.20 -1.27 10.06
C GLN A 14 -1.04 -1.67 9.27
N GLY A 15 -0.86 -2.41 8.18
CA GLY A 15 -1.95 -2.77 7.27
C GLY A 15 -3.00 -3.66 7.93
N SER A 16 -2.61 -4.60 8.78
CA SER A 16 -3.57 -5.47 9.48
C SER A 16 -4.51 -4.68 10.40
N VAL A 17 -4.01 -3.67 11.08
CA VAL A 17 -4.83 -2.78 11.92
C VAL A 17 -5.80 -1.95 11.07
N VAL A 18 -5.32 -1.45 9.92
CA VAL A 18 -6.17 -0.72 8.97
C VAL A 18 -7.30 -1.60 8.44
N VAL A 19 -6.99 -2.85 8.05
CA VAL A 19 -7.99 -3.82 7.58
C VAL A 19 -9.04 -4.08 8.67
N GLN A 20 -8.60 -4.40 9.88
CA GLN A 20 -9.51 -4.68 11.01
C GLN A 20 -10.43 -3.50 11.30
N HIS A 21 -9.87 -2.29 11.33
CA HIS A 21 -10.66 -1.08 11.59
C HIS A 21 -11.69 -0.81 10.49
N LEU A 22 -11.27 -0.81 9.23
CA LEU A 22 -12.17 -0.57 8.10
C LEU A 22 -13.26 -1.64 7.99
N ALA A 23 -12.90 -2.91 8.22
CA ALA A 23 -13.86 -4.01 8.22
C ALA A 23 -14.92 -3.86 9.32
N SER A 24 -14.52 -3.42 10.51
CA SER A 24 -15.43 -3.24 11.65
C SER A 24 -16.51 -2.17 11.41
N THR A 25 -16.28 -1.25 10.48
CA THR A 25 -17.29 -0.24 10.12
C THR A 25 -18.47 -0.80 9.35
N GLY A 26 -18.32 -1.97 8.71
CA GLY A 26 -19.33 -2.58 7.85
C GLY A 26 -19.64 -1.79 6.56
N SER A 27 -18.89 -0.72 6.28
CA SER A 27 -19.17 0.20 5.17
C SER A 27 -18.40 -0.13 3.89
N TYR A 28 -17.44 -1.06 3.97
CA TYR A 28 -16.49 -1.35 2.89
C TYR A 28 -16.37 -2.84 2.61
N GLU A 29 -16.16 -3.17 1.33
CA GLU A 29 -15.65 -4.45 0.88
C GLU A 29 -14.14 -4.32 0.70
N LEU A 30 -13.36 -5.12 1.42
CA LEU A 30 -11.91 -5.03 1.43
C LEU A 30 -11.29 -6.16 0.61
N LYS A 31 -10.32 -5.83 -0.22
CA LYS A 31 -9.50 -6.78 -0.96
C LYS A 31 -8.03 -6.56 -0.58
N CYS A 32 -7.40 -7.59 -0.03
CA CYS A 32 -5.99 -7.53 0.34
C CYS A 32 -5.17 -8.33 -0.67
N ILE A 33 -4.23 -7.69 -1.36
CA ILE A 33 -3.27 -8.40 -2.20
C ILE A 33 -2.10 -8.89 -1.35
N THR A 34 -1.73 -10.16 -1.48
CA THR A 34 -0.62 -10.78 -0.77
C THR A 34 0.06 -11.85 -1.63
N ARG A 35 1.37 -12.00 -1.49
CA ARG A 35 2.15 -13.03 -2.18
C ARG A 35 1.87 -14.43 -1.63
N ASP A 36 1.49 -14.53 -0.37
CA ASP A 36 1.21 -15.79 0.31
C ASP A 36 -0.15 -15.72 1.02
N THR A 37 -1.17 -16.29 0.37
CA THR A 37 -2.53 -16.38 0.91
C THR A 37 -2.67 -17.43 2.02
N GLU A 38 -1.68 -18.30 2.18
CA GLU A 38 -1.66 -19.38 3.18
C GLU A 38 -0.92 -18.98 4.46
N SER A 39 -0.28 -17.81 4.50
CA SER A 39 0.38 -17.33 5.72
C SER A 39 -0.62 -17.16 6.87
N PRO A 40 -0.17 -17.32 8.13
CA PRO A 40 -1.05 -17.12 9.30
C PRO A 40 -1.75 -15.76 9.28
N GLN A 41 -1.02 -14.70 8.95
CA GLN A 41 -1.55 -13.34 8.89
C GLN A 41 -2.62 -13.19 7.79
N ALA A 42 -2.39 -13.80 6.61
CA ALA A 42 -3.37 -13.77 5.53
C ALA A 42 -4.65 -14.51 5.93
N LYS A 43 -4.54 -15.70 6.56
CA LYS A 43 -5.68 -16.45 7.06
C LYS A 43 -6.48 -15.72 8.13
N GLU A 44 -5.82 -15.00 9.02
CA GLU A 44 -6.49 -14.14 10.01
C GLU A 44 -7.33 -13.05 9.32
N LEU A 45 -6.78 -12.41 8.29
CA LEU A 45 -7.52 -11.39 7.54
C LEU A 45 -8.70 -12.00 6.76
N ALA A 46 -8.50 -13.16 6.14
CA ALA A 46 -9.54 -13.85 5.38
C ALA A 46 -10.72 -14.33 6.26
N ALA A 47 -10.50 -14.51 7.56
CA ALA A 47 -11.56 -14.86 8.51
C ALA A 47 -12.48 -13.68 8.87
N ILE A 48 -12.09 -12.46 8.52
CA ILE A 48 -12.90 -11.25 8.78
C ILE A 48 -14.00 -11.16 7.72
N PRO A 49 -15.28 -11.02 8.08
CA PRO A 49 -16.35 -10.73 7.12
C PRO A 49 -16.00 -9.51 6.25
N ASN A 50 -16.44 -9.50 5.00
CA ASN A 50 -16.14 -8.43 4.03
C ASN A 50 -14.65 -8.21 3.69
N VAL A 51 -13.76 -9.14 4.03
CA VAL A 51 -12.36 -9.15 3.61
C VAL A 51 -12.10 -10.33 2.68
N SER A 52 -11.54 -10.06 1.51
CA SER A 52 -11.11 -11.06 0.54
C SER A 52 -9.62 -10.95 0.27
N LEU A 53 -8.99 -12.06 -0.09
CA LEU A 53 -7.58 -12.10 -0.48
C LEU A 53 -7.45 -12.24 -1.99
N LEU A 54 -6.41 -11.61 -2.54
CA LEU A 54 -5.96 -11.79 -3.91
C LEU A 54 -4.48 -12.19 -3.89
N ALA A 55 -4.15 -13.31 -4.52
CA ALA A 55 -2.76 -13.72 -4.68
C ALA A 55 -2.06 -12.80 -5.69
N GLY A 56 -0.93 -12.23 -5.33
CA GLY A 56 -0.14 -11.36 -6.19
C GLY A 56 0.89 -10.57 -5.41
N GLY A 57 1.80 -9.94 -6.13
CA GLY A 57 2.89 -9.16 -5.56
C GLY A 57 3.14 -7.87 -6.33
N TYR A 58 4.36 -7.38 -6.21
CA TYR A 58 4.79 -6.18 -6.93
C TYR A 58 5.18 -6.55 -8.37
N ASP A 59 4.18 -6.69 -9.22
CA ASP A 59 4.31 -6.82 -10.67
C ASP A 59 3.18 -6.07 -11.37
N GLU A 60 3.41 -5.72 -12.62
CA GLU A 60 2.51 -4.85 -13.39
C GLU A 60 1.12 -5.45 -13.59
N ASP A 61 1.06 -6.73 -13.94
CA ASP A 61 -0.22 -7.39 -14.28
C ASP A 61 -1.06 -7.64 -13.01
N ALA A 62 -0.41 -8.14 -11.95
CA ALA A 62 -1.09 -8.39 -10.67
C ALA A 62 -1.65 -7.09 -10.07
N LEU A 63 -0.88 -6.01 -10.09
CA LEU A 63 -1.32 -4.71 -9.56
C LEU A 63 -2.41 -4.09 -10.43
N THR A 64 -2.30 -4.18 -11.75
CA THR A 64 -3.32 -3.68 -12.66
C THR A 64 -4.66 -4.38 -12.43
N GLU A 65 -4.65 -5.70 -12.32
CA GLU A 65 -5.88 -6.47 -12.07
C GLU A 65 -6.43 -6.23 -10.66
N ALA A 66 -5.56 -6.10 -9.66
CA ALA A 66 -5.98 -5.81 -8.29
C ALA A 66 -6.68 -4.45 -8.14
N ILE A 67 -6.16 -3.42 -8.82
CA ILE A 67 -6.66 -2.04 -8.73
C ILE A 67 -7.94 -1.85 -9.57
N LYS A 68 -8.13 -2.67 -10.60
CA LYS A 68 -9.26 -2.54 -11.52
C LYS A 68 -10.61 -2.58 -10.79
N GLY A 69 -11.40 -1.54 -10.99
CA GLY A 69 -12.75 -1.43 -10.41
C GLY A 69 -12.79 -1.10 -8.92
N MET A 70 -11.66 -0.80 -8.30
CA MET A 70 -11.64 -0.36 -6.90
C MET A 70 -12.03 1.11 -6.76
N ASP A 71 -12.84 1.43 -5.75
CA ASP A 71 -13.15 2.82 -5.42
C ASP A 71 -11.96 3.52 -4.77
N TYR A 72 -11.28 2.82 -3.85
CA TYR A 72 -10.18 3.34 -3.06
C TYR A 72 -9.00 2.38 -3.02
N VAL A 73 -7.81 2.92 -2.75
CA VAL A 73 -6.57 2.14 -2.56
C VAL A 73 -5.84 2.65 -1.32
N TRP A 74 -5.45 1.74 -0.44
CA TRP A 74 -4.54 2.03 0.66
C TRP A 74 -3.24 1.25 0.46
N VAL A 75 -2.10 1.92 0.63
CA VAL A 75 -0.78 1.36 0.30
C VAL A 75 0.21 1.60 1.42
N ASN A 76 0.85 0.54 1.87
CA ASN A 76 2.10 0.60 2.63
C ASN A 76 3.12 -0.34 1.98
N THR A 77 4.12 0.24 1.35
CA THR A 77 5.24 -0.50 0.78
C THR A 77 6.25 -0.88 1.87
N ASN A 78 6.88 -2.06 1.75
CA ASN A 78 7.88 -2.53 2.70
C ASN A 78 9.29 -2.23 2.19
N GLY A 79 9.78 -1.03 2.50
CA GLY A 79 11.12 -0.59 2.08
C GLY A 79 12.27 -1.41 2.69
N PHE A 80 12.05 -2.05 3.85
CA PHE A 80 13.05 -2.95 4.45
C PHE A 80 13.26 -4.21 3.59
N ALA A 81 12.20 -4.74 3.02
CA ALA A 81 12.27 -5.96 2.21
C ALA A 81 12.69 -5.68 0.76
N MET A 82 12.22 -4.59 0.16
CA MET A 82 12.43 -4.32 -1.26
C MET A 82 13.55 -3.32 -1.56
N GLY A 83 13.97 -2.51 -0.59
CA GLY A 83 14.97 -1.47 -0.77
C GLY A 83 14.42 -0.17 -1.36
N GLU A 84 15.20 0.90 -1.26
CA GLU A 84 14.82 2.27 -1.63
C GLU A 84 14.37 2.40 -3.09
N GLN A 85 15.14 1.81 -4.01
CA GLN A 85 14.87 1.94 -5.44
C GLN A 85 13.55 1.26 -5.85
N ALA A 86 13.35 0.02 -5.41
CA ALA A 86 12.14 -0.73 -5.72
C ALA A 86 10.92 -0.12 -5.03
N GLU A 87 11.05 0.34 -3.80
CA GLU A 87 9.97 1.04 -3.09
C GLU A 87 9.54 2.32 -3.81
N THR A 88 10.50 3.11 -4.25
CA THR A 88 10.24 4.32 -5.05
C THR A 88 9.52 3.99 -6.35
N HIS A 89 10.01 3.00 -7.09
CA HIS A 89 9.42 2.55 -8.36
C HIS A 89 7.98 2.09 -8.18
N TRP A 90 7.74 1.15 -7.29
CA TRP A 90 6.41 0.57 -7.09
C TRP A 90 5.42 1.52 -6.45
N GLY A 91 5.86 2.37 -5.52
CA GLY A 91 5.00 3.40 -4.96
C GLY A 91 4.48 4.37 -6.02
N ILE A 92 5.34 4.86 -6.91
CA ILE A 92 4.95 5.72 -8.03
C ILE A 92 4.08 4.94 -9.03
N ARG A 93 4.43 3.69 -9.32
CA ARG A 93 3.69 2.87 -10.28
C ARG A 93 2.27 2.56 -9.82
N ILE A 94 2.09 2.21 -8.55
CA ILE A 94 0.76 2.00 -7.96
C ILE A 94 -0.09 3.28 -8.07
N PHE A 95 0.49 4.44 -7.82
CA PHE A 95 -0.20 5.72 -8.02
C PHE A 95 -0.66 5.88 -9.48
N GLN A 96 0.22 5.67 -10.45
CA GLN A 96 -0.10 5.78 -11.87
C GLN A 96 -1.21 4.80 -12.30
N LEU A 97 -1.13 3.55 -11.86
CA LEU A 97 -2.14 2.54 -12.13
C LEU A 97 -3.50 2.91 -11.51
N SER A 98 -3.49 3.46 -10.29
CA SER A 98 -4.69 3.92 -9.61
C SER A 98 -5.37 5.09 -10.35
N VAL A 99 -4.58 6.06 -10.83
CA VAL A 99 -5.09 7.17 -11.65
C VAL A 99 -5.70 6.64 -12.95
N ARG A 100 -5.03 5.74 -13.64
CA ARG A 100 -5.54 5.13 -14.90
C ARG A 100 -6.82 4.34 -14.69
N ALA A 101 -6.95 3.66 -13.55
CA ALA A 101 -8.13 2.88 -13.21
C ALA A 101 -9.31 3.72 -12.70
N GLY A 102 -9.13 5.03 -12.50
CA GLY A 102 -10.18 5.93 -12.01
C GLY A 102 -10.44 5.78 -10.51
N VAL A 103 -9.45 5.36 -9.73
CA VAL A 103 -9.54 5.28 -8.26
C VAL A 103 -9.85 6.67 -7.70
N LYS A 104 -10.86 6.77 -6.85
CA LYS A 104 -11.36 8.06 -6.33
C LYS A 104 -10.49 8.64 -5.23
N HIS A 105 -9.83 7.76 -4.46
CA HIS A 105 -8.96 8.19 -3.37
C HIS A 105 -7.88 7.14 -3.12
N LEU A 106 -6.64 7.60 -2.96
CA LEU A 106 -5.50 6.77 -2.63
C LEU A 106 -4.80 7.32 -1.39
N VAL A 107 -4.57 6.45 -0.42
CA VAL A 107 -3.81 6.74 0.80
C VAL A 107 -2.49 5.97 0.73
N TYR A 108 -1.39 6.67 0.85
CA TYR A 108 -0.05 6.11 0.88
C TYR A 108 0.58 6.32 2.25
N SER A 109 1.09 5.26 2.86
CA SER A 109 1.84 5.34 4.11
C SER A 109 3.24 5.91 3.84
N GLY A 110 3.31 7.22 3.70
CA GLY A 110 4.52 7.97 3.39
C GLY A 110 5.33 8.33 4.63
N LEU A 111 6.55 8.82 4.40
CA LEU A 111 7.44 9.39 5.41
C LEU A 111 8.12 10.63 4.86
N ASP A 112 8.52 11.53 5.74
CA ASP A 112 9.38 12.66 5.39
C ASP A 112 10.82 12.20 5.14
N SER A 113 11.55 12.94 4.30
CA SER A 113 12.99 12.75 4.14
C SER A 113 13.73 13.32 5.34
N ALA A 114 14.28 12.44 6.18
CA ALA A 114 15.16 12.84 7.28
C ALA A 114 16.42 13.55 6.75
N TYR A 115 16.97 13.08 5.64
CA TYR A 115 18.11 13.69 4.96
C TYR A 115 17.84 15.15 4.55
N ARG A 116 16.70 15.40 3.90
CA ARG A 116 16.32 16.78 3.50
C ARG A 116 16.05 17.67 4.69
N ARG A 117 15.30 17.15 5.69
CA ARG A 117 14.93 17.93 6.89
C ARG A 117 16.13 18.31 7.76
N SER A 118 17.20 17.52 7.72
CA SER A 118 18.44 17.81 8.44
C SER A 118 19.38 18.78 7.74
N GLY A 119 18.98 19.36 6.61
CA GLY A 119 19.87 20.18 5.77
C GLY A 119 20.88 19.34 4.98
N TYR A 120 20.46 18.15 4.55
CA TYR A 120 21.28 17.19 3.77
C TYR A 120 22.45 16.57 4.55
N ASN A 121 22.26 16.32 5.85
CA ASN A 121 23.25 15.59 6.64
C ASN A 121 23.31 14.12 6.18
N PRO A 122 24.46 13.63 5.64
CA PRO A 122 24.60 12.27 5.12
C PRO A 122 24.38 11.19 6.17
N ASP A 123 24.66 11.46 7.44
CA ASP A 123 24.46 10.51 8.55
C ASP A 123 22.96 10.20 8.81
N LEU A 124 22.08 11.08 8.33
CA LEU A 124 20.63 10.94 8.46
C LEU A 124 19.94 10.51 7.15
N ARG A 125 20.72 10.02 6.19
CA ARG A 125 20.19 9.43 4.96
C ARG A 125 19.79 7.98 5.17
N ILE A 126 18.52 7.75 5.45
CA ILE A 126 17.96 6.42 5.76
C ILE A 126 17.11 5.94 4.58
N GLY A 127 17.50 4.84 3.93
CA GLY A 127 16.94 4.39 2.65
C GLY A 127 15.42 4.20 2.66
N HIS A 128 14.83 3.60 3.68
CA HIS A 128 13.39 3.40 3.75
C HIS A 128 12.59 4.69 4.02
N PHE A 129 13.20 5.71 4.63
CA PHE A 129 12.61 7.04 4.69
C PHE A 129 12.66 7.73 3.32
N GLU A 130 13.81 7.62 2.64
CA GLU A 130 14.01 8.27 1.34
C GLU A 130 13.12 7.68 0.24
N GLY A 131 12.95 6.36 0.20
CA GLY A 131 12.04 5.70 -0.74
C GLY A 131 10.61 6.24 -0.60
N LYS A 132 10.07 6.24 0.59
CA LYS A 132 8.71 6.75 0.88
C LYS A 132 8.59 8.26 0.62
N ALA A 133 9.58 9.04 1.01
CA ALA A 133 9.59 10.48 0.78
C ALA A 133 9.62 10.85 -0.72
N ARG A 134 10.34 10.06 -1.54
CA ARG A 134 10.36 10.25 -3.00
C ARG A 134 9.02 9.93 -3.63
N VAL A 135 8.35 8.88 -3.19
CA VAL A 135 6.99 8.56 -3.67
C VAL A 135 6.05 9.71 -3.38
N SER A 136 5.99 10.18 -2.14
CA SER A 136 5.14 11.31 -1.74
C SER A 136 5.48 12.59 -2.51
N GLY A 137 6.77 12.90 -2.66
CA GLY A 137 7.23 14.09 -3.38
C GLY A 137 6.94 14.09 -4.88
N LYS A 138 6.88 12.90 -5.52
CA LYS A 138 6.59 12.77 -6.95
C LYS A 138 5.11 12.67 -7.27
N THR A 139 4.31 12.14 -6.34
CA THR A 139 2.88 11.89 -6.57
C THR A 139 1.97 12.94 -5.91
N GLY A 140 2.51 13.74 -5.00
CA GLY A 140 1.72 14.67 -4.19
C GLY A 140 0.87 13.98 -3.12
N MET A 141 1.06 12.68 -2.91
CA MET A 141 0.42 11.94 -1.81
C MET A 141 1.09 12.29 -0.48
N ILE A 142 0.29 12.52 0.52
CA ILE A 142 0.73 12.81 1.89
C ILE A 142 0.19 11.72 2.80
#